data_efe90621b405c9e41e2caf93f258de49
#
_entry.id   efe90621b405c9e41e2caf93f258de49
#
_cell.length_a   1.000
_cell.length_b   1.000
_cell.length_c   1.000
_cell.angle_alpha   90.00
_cell.angle_beta   90.00
_cell.angle_gamma   90.00
#
_symmetry.space_group_name_H-M   'P 1'
#
loop_
_entity.id
_entity.type
_entity.pdbx_description
1 polymer ?
#
loop_
_entity_poly.entity_id
_entity_poly.type
_entity_poly.pdbx_seq_one_letter_code
_entity_poly.pdbx_strand_id
1 'polypeptide(L)'
;MITLHGFAFSNYYNIVKHVLLHKGLEFEEDLNFGGTADYLKISPVGKIPSMTTADGGHLSESSVCCDYLEDAYPEPALYPADALGRAQVRQVMKVSELYLELSCRRLLRYVFTNTDAPDVVKNEVNEVLQRGIDAMNALCRFEPYVLGSEITMADIYLRYVLKVAGMAASGKLGRDLMSEIHGMAEWEAMMADSDIARKIDADQEANGPAFFKMLQEHLGD
;
A
#
# COMPACT_ATOMS: atom_id res chain seq x y z
N MET A 1 -1.32 22.80 8.88
CA MET A 1 -1.53 21.40 9.34
C MET A 1 -1.58 20.51 8.10
N ILE A 2 -1.06 19.28 8.16
CA ILE A 2 -1.12 18.33 7.05
C ILE A 2 -2.55 17.81 6.92
N THR A 3 -3.04 17.65 5.69
CA THR A 3 -4.33 16.97 5.42
C THR A 3 -4.10 15.77 4.51
N LEU A 4 -4.53 14.60 4.93
CA LEU A 4 -4.49 13.36 4.13
C LEU A 4 -5.87 13.13 3.51
N HIS A 5 -5.93 13.13 2.17
CA HIS A 5 -7.16 12.97 1.41
C HIS A 5 -7.31 11.52 0.92
N GLY A 6 -8.45 10.92 1.17
CA GLY A 6 -8.76 9.56 0.77
C GLY A 6 -9.72 8.87 1.71
N PHE A 7 -9.65 7.55 1.84
CA PHE A 7 -10.50 6.77 2.73
C PHE A 7 -9.78 5.53 3.28
N ALA A 8 -10.15 5.12 4.49
CA ALA A 8 -9.42 4.12 5.26
C ALA A 8 -9.45 2.69 4.66
N PHE A 9 -10.36 2.38 3.73
CA PHE A 9 -10.34 1.08 3.05
C PHE A 9 -9.25 0.98 1.98
N SER A 10 -8.66 2.11 1.54
CA SER A 10 -7.60 2.13 0.54
C SER A 10 -6.25 1.72 1.13
N ASN A 11 -5.63 0.69 0.56
CA ASN A 11 -4.29 0.25 0.94
C ASN A 11 -3.22 1.35 0.76
N TYR A 12 -3.26 2.09 -0.33
CA TYR A 12 -2.31 3.19 -0.58
C TYR A 12 -2.50 4.38 0.36
N TYR A 13 -3.76 4.67 0.77
CA TYR A 13 -4.04 5.66 1.81
C TYR A 13 -3.40 5.24 3.14
N ASN A 14 -3.54 3.98 3.49
CA ASN A 14 -3.01 3.44 4.74
C ASN A 14 -1.48 3.43 4.80
N ILE A 15 -0.77 3.38 3.66
CA ILE A 15 0.68 3.58 3.61
C ILE A 15 1.04 4.97 4.16
N VAL A 16 0.44 6.02 3.61
CA VAL A 16 0.74 7.41 4.01
C VAL A 16 0.30 7.66 5.45
N LYS A 17 -0.89 7.16 5.84
CA LYS A 17 -1.39 7.25 7.21
C LYS A 17 -0.45 6.58 8.22
N HIS A 18 0.11 5.41 7.88
CA HIS A 18 1.07 4.74 8.75
C HIS A 18 2.35 5.58 8.95
N VAL A 19 2.88 6.17 7.87
CA VAL A 19 4.06 7.04 7.96
C VAL A 19 3.80 8.26 8.83
N LEU A 20 2.65 8.92 8.67
CA LEU A 20 2.25 10.06 9.51
C LEU A 20 2.19 9.68 10.99
N LEU A 21 1.55 8.55 11.30
CA LEU A 21 1.44 8.04 12.67
C LEU A 21 2.81 7.61 13.23
N HIS A 22 3.64 6.93 12.43
CA HIS A 22 4.98 6.49 12.84
C HIS A 22 5.89 7.68 13.20
N LYS A 23 5.79 8.75 12.43
CA LYS A 23 6.54 10.00 12.69
C LYS A 23 5.90 10.87 13.78
N GLY A 24 4.77 10.47 14.35
CA GLY A 24 4.06 11.22 15.38
C GLY A 24 3.54 12.58 14.90
N LEU A 25 3.25 12.73 13.62
CA LEU A 25 2.79 13.97 13.03
C LEU A 25 1.28 14.14 13.24
N GLU A 26 0.85 15.35 13.58
CA GLU A 26 -0.56 15.73 13.61
C GLU A 26 -1.06 15.99 12.19
N PHE A 27 -2.19 15.42 11.84
CA PHE A 27 -2.82 15.59 10.52
C PHE A 27 -4.35 15.47 10.60
N GLU A 28 -5.02 16.07 9.64
CA GLU A 28 -6.45 15.91 9.41
C GLU A 28 -6.70 14.85 8.32
N GLU A 29 -7.80 14.11 8.47
CA GLU A 29 -8.26 13.17 7.46
C GLU A 29 -9.45 13.78 6.71
N ASP A 30 -9.33 13.96 5.39
CA ASP A 30 -10.42 14.39 4.51
C ASP A 30 -10.95 13.19 3.73
N LEU A 31 -12.20 12.80 4.05
CA LEU A 31 -12.85 11.68 3.38
C LEU A 31 -13.12 12.02 1.92
N ASN A 32 -12.41 11.36 1.01
CA ASN A 32 -12.50 11.59 -0.41
C ASN A 32 -12.35 10.28 -1.21
N PHE A 33 -13.20 10.09 -2.22
CA PHE A 33 -13.17 8.90 -3.08
C PHE A 33 -12.46 9.15 -4.42
N GLY A 34 -11.94 10.35 -4.63
CA GLY A 34 -11.24 10.72 -5.86
C GLY A 34 -12.18 11.10 -7.02
N GLY A 35 -11.60 11.41 -8.17
CA GLY A 35 -12.30 11.54 -9.44
C GLY A 35 -13.16 12.80 -9.65
N THR A 36 -13.46 13.59 -8.62
CA THR A 36 -14.25 14.82 -8.77
C THR A 36 -13.42 15.97 -9.35
N ALA A 37 -14.09 16.95 -9.99
CA ALA A 37 -13.41 18.12 -10.56
C ALA A 37 -12.60 18.93 -9.53
N ASP A 38 -13.08 19.00 -8.29
CA ASP A 38 -12.36 19.68 -7.21
C ASP A 38 -11.17 18.85 -6.73
N TYR A 39 -11.33 17.54 -6.64
CA TYR A 39 -10.24 16.65 -6.25
C TYR A 39 -9.10 16.62 -7.29
N LEU A 40 -9.41 16.79 -8.58
CA LEU A 40 -8.38 16.88 -9.64
C LEU A 40 -7.43 18.08 -9.47
N LYS A 41 -7.82 19.10 -8.70
CA LYS A 41 -6.93 20.22 -8.35
C LYS A 41 -5.87 19.82 -7.32
N ILE A 42 -6.14 18.80 -6.49
CA ILE A 42 -5.26 18.26 -5.45
C ILE A 42 -4.47 17.06 -5.99
N SER A 43 -5.15 16.17 -6.72
CA SER A 43 -4.57 14.98 -7.34
C SER A 43 -4.90 14.97 -8.84
N PRO A 44 -3.97 15.39 -9.72
CA PRO A 44 -4.25 15.52 -11.17
C PRO A 44 -4.62 14.20 -11.86
N VAL A 45 -4.17 13.05 -11.29
CA VAL A 45 -4.56 11.70 -11.76
C VAL A 45 -5.93 11.29 -11.26
N GLY A 46 -6.49 12.02 -10.28
CA GLY A 46 -7.79 11.72 -9.66
C GLY A 46 -7.79 10.49 -8.76
N LYS A 47 -6.61 9.96 -8.41
CA LYS A 47 -6.47 8.80 -7.53
C LYS A 47 -6.17 9.23 -6.09
N ILE A 48 -6.56 8.38 -5.15
CA ILE A 48 -6.22 8.50 -3.73
C ILE A 48 -5.04 7.57 -3.39
N PRO A 49 -4.25 7.90 -2.35
CA PRO A 49 -4.30 9.13 -1.57
C PRO A 49 -3.73 10.33 -2.31
N SER A 50 -4.05 11.50 -1.79
CA SER A 50 -3.26 12.71 -1.97
C SER A 50 -3.07 13.39 -0.62
N MET A 51 -2.15 14.32 -0.54
CA MET A 51 -1.81 15.01 0.69
C MET A 51 -1.66 16.51 0.44
N THR A 52 -2.24 17.32 1.31
CA THR A 52 -1.93 18.75 1.38
C THR A 52 -0.90 18.96 2.50
N THR A 53 0.24 19.54 2.16
CA THR A 53 1.33 19.82 3.10
C THR A 53 0.96 20.95 4.06
N ALA A 54 1.72 21.14 5.14
CA ALA A 54 1.44 22.16 6.16
C ALA A 54 1.49 23.60 5.59
N ASP A 55 2.23 23.81 4.52
CA ASP A 55 2.38 25.09 3.80
C ASP A 55 1.44 25.20 2.57
N GLY A 56 0.54 24.24 2.38
CA GLY A 56 -0.53 24.29 1.37
C GLY A 56 -0.17 23.69 0.01
N GLY A 57 0.99 23.06 -0.14
CA GLY A 57 1.37 22.32 -1.34
C GLY A 57 0.55 21.02 -1.49
N HIS A 58 0.23 20.61 -2.71
CA HIS A 58 -0.49 19.37 -2.98
C HIS A 58 0.42 18.32 -3.58
N LEU A 59 0.36 17.09 -3.04
CA LEU A 59 1.10 15.93 -3.51
C LEU A 59 0.14 14.76 -3.74
N SER A 60 0.38 14.00 -4.80
CA SER A 60 -0.27 12.70 -5.06
C SER A 60 0.80 11.63 -5.23
N GLU A 61 0.38 10.37 -5.38
CA GLU A 61 1.20 9.18 -5.32
C GLU A 61 1.73 8.87 -3.90
N SER A 62 1.34 7.73 -3.34
CA SER A 62 1.70 7.37 -1.96
C SER A 62 3.20 7.37 -1.70
N SER A 63 4.01 6.88 -2.64
CA SER A 63 5.47 6.87 -2.50
C SER A 63 6.07 8.28 -2.49
N VAL A 64 5.49 9.22 -3.26
CA VAL A 64 5.91 10.62 -3.27
C VAL A 64 5.55 11.32 -1.96
N CYS A 65 4.33 11.08 -1.46
CA CYS A 65 3.92 11.59 -0.14
C CYS A 65 4.84 11.07 0.98
N CYS A 66 5.19 9.78 0.94
CA CYS A 66 6.10 9.17 1.91
C CYS A 66 7.52 9.75 1.82
N ASP A 67 8.08 9.91 0.62
CA ASP A 67 9.39 10.53 0.42
C ASP A 67 9.41 11.99 0.91
N TYR A 68 8.35 12.76 0.65
CA TYR A 68 8.22 14.12 1.18
C TYR A 68 8.19 14.12 2.72
N LEU A 69 7.41 13.22 3.34
CA LEU A 69 7.34 13.13 4.80
C LEU A 69 8.70 12.76 5.42
N GLU A 70 9.47 11.91 4.74
CA GLU A 70 10.82 11.57 5.19
C GLU A 70 11.79 12.75 5.08
N ASP A 71 11.75 13.49 3.96
CA ASP A 71 12.65 14.62 3.75
C ASP A 71 12.30 15.84 4.61
N ALA A 72 10.99 16.12 4.81
CA ALA A 72 10.53 17.24 5.59
C ALA A 72 10.54 16.98 7.10
N TYR A 73 10.40 15.73 7.52
CA TYR A 73 10.35 15.28 8.92
C TYR A 73 11.25 14.03 9.07
N PRO A 74 12.59 14.21 9.10
CA PRO A 74 13.52 13.08 8.99
C PRO A 74 13.51 12.11 10.18
N GLU A 75 12.98 12.52 11.35
CA GLU A 75 12.96 11.68 12.55
C GLU A 75 11.53 11.29 12.97
N PRO A 76 11.32 10.03 13.39
CA PRO A 76 12.22 8.87 13.26
C PRO A 76 12.44 8.50 11.79
N ALA A 77 13.68 8.14 11.43
CA ALA A 77 14.06 7.83 10.05
C ALA A 77 13.46 6.51 9.57
N LEU A 78 12.95 6.50 8.34
CA LEU A 78 12.45 5.30 7.67
C LEU A 78 13.33 4.86 6.49
N TYR A 79 14.43 5.57 6.26
CA TYR A 79 15.47 5.19 5.29
C TYR A 79 16.84 5.18 5.97
N PRO A 80 17.73 4.24 5.56
CA PRO A 80 19.13 4.28 5.95
C PRO A 80 19.80 5.60 5.57
N ALA A 81 20.89 5.95 6.27
CA ALA A 81 21.62 7.20 6.02
C ALA A 81 22.38 7.19 4.69
N ASP A 82 22.86 6.01 4.25
CA ASP A 82 23.65 5.88 3.03
C ASP A 82 22.79 5.73 1.76
N ALA A 83 23.34 6.15 0.64
CA ALA A 83 22.62 6.19 -0.63
C ALA A 83 22.23 4.80 -1.16
N LEU A 84 23.05 3.78 -0.92
CA LEU A 84 22.76 2.41 -1.37
C LEU A 84 21.60 1.81 -0.58
N GLY A 85 21.63 1.94 0.75
CA GLY A 85 20.54 1.49 1.62
C GLY A 85 19.21 2.17 1.26
N ARG A 86 19.21 3.50 1.06
CA ARG A 86 18.03 4.24 0.57
C ARG A 86 17.52 3.71 -0.77
N ALA A 87 18.42 3.37 -1.70
CA ALA A 87 18.05 2.81 -2.99
C ALA A 87 17.45 1.40 -2.86
N GLN A 88 17.99 0.55 -1.96
CA GLN A 88 17.47 -0.79 -1.69
C GLN A 88 16.04 -0.75 -1.09
N VAL A 89 15.78 0.17 -0.16
CA VAL A 89 14.42 0.41 0.37
C VAL A 89 13.46 0.73 -0.79
N ARG A 90 13.80 1.70 -1.64
CA ARG A 90 12.98 2.08 -2.79
C ARG A 90 12.83 0.94 -3.80
N GLN A 91 13.86 0.12 -3.99
CA GLN A 91 13.80 -1.05 -4.86
C GLN A 91 12.74 -2.05 -4.38
N VAL A 92 12.73 -2.40 -3.09
CA VAL A 92 11.71 -3.30 -2.52
C VAL A 92 10.32 -2.69 -2.64
N MET A 93 10.15 -1.40 -2.32
CA MET A 93 8.88 -0.70 -2.51
C MET A 93 8.37 -0.82 -3.95
N LYS A 94 9.24 -0.59 -4.94
CA LYS A 94 8.84 -0.66 -6.35
C LYS A 94 8.58 -2.09 -6.83
N VAL A 95 9.35 -3.07 -6.37
CA VAL A 95 9.09 -4.48 -6.68
C VAL A 95 7.74 -4.91 -6.11
N SER A 96 7.47 -4.61 -4.85
CA SER A 96 6.19 -4.96 -4.22
C SER A 96 4.99 -4.27 -4.88
N GLU A 97 5.13 -2.99 -5.24
CA GLU A 97 4.07 -2.24 -5.93
C GLU A 97 3.82 -2.77 -7.35
N LEU A 98 4.85 -2.81 -8.19
CA LEU A 98 4.68 -3.04 -9.62
C LEU A 98 4.42 -4.53 -9.95
N TYR A 99 5.06 -5.45 -9.23
CA TYR A 99 5.03 -6.87 -9.56
C TYR A 99 4.09 -7.70 -8.68
N LEU A 100 3.81 -7.27 -7.45
CA LEU A 100 2.80 -7.94 -6.61
C LEU A 100 1.45 -7.21 -6.72
N GLU A 101 1.38 -5.96 -6.29
CA GLU A 101 0.11 -5.26 -6.11
C GLU A 101 -0.55 -4.87 -7.44
N LEU A 102 0.12 -4.09 -8.30
CA LEU A 102 -0.48 -3.60 -9.55
C LEU A 102 -0.77 -4.72 -10.53
N SER A 103 0.01 -5.80 -10.52
CA SER A 103 -0.31 -6.99 -11.32
C SER A 103 -1.57 -7.67 -10.81
N CYS A 104 -1.67 -7.94 -9.51
CA CYS A 104 -2.82 -8.58 -8.88
C CYS A 104 -4.07 -7.69 -8.87
N ARG A 105 -3.91 -6.36 -8.84
CA ARG A 105 -5.03 -5.40 -8.91
C ARG A 105 -5.92 -5.60 -10.13
N ARG A 106 -5.39 -6.11 -11.23
CA ARG A 106 -6.15 -6.46 -12.43
C ARG A 106 -7.23 -7.52 -12.18
N LEU A 107 -7.07 -8.30 -11.13
CA LEU A 107 -8.02 -9.34 -10.72
C LEU A 107 -9.09 -8.84 -9.74
N LEU A 108 -8.93 -7.65 -9.14
CA LEU A 108 -9.83 -7.18 -8.06
C LEU A 108 -11.29 -7.07 -8.49
N ARG A 109 -11.57 -6.62 -9.72
CA ARG A 109 -12.95 -6.56 -10.20
C ARG A 109 -13.63 -7.93 -10.14
N TYR A 110 -12.89 -8.99 -10.46
CA TYR A 110 -13.40 -10.37 -10.43
C TYR A 110 -13.55 -10.91 -9.00
N VAL A 111 -12.71 -10.41 -8.07
CA VAL A 111 -12.88 -10.70 -6.64
C VAL A 111 -14.17 -10.05 -6.14
N PHE A 112 -14.34 -8.75 -6.36
CA PHE A 112 -15.48 -7.99 -5.82
C PHE A 112 -16.82 -8.35 -6.47
N THR A 113 -16.82 -8.74 -7.76
CA THR A 113 -18.04 -9.20 -8.44
C THR A 113 -18.30 -10.70 -8.27
N ASN A 114 -17.39 -11.43 -7.60
CA ASN A 114 -17.43 -12.89 -7.48
C ASN A 114 -17.58 -13.60 -8.83
N THR A 115 -16.92 -13.10 -9.88
CA THR A 115 -16.92 -13.68 -11.22
C THR A 115 -15.57 -14.28 -11.56
N ASP A 116 -15.50 -15.17 -12.56
CA ASP A 116 -14.23 -15.71 -13.04
C ASP A 116 -13.49 -14.70 -13.91
N ALA A 117 -12.18 -14.60 -13.67
CA ALA A 117 -11.30 -13.84 -14.55
C ALA A 117 -10.96 -14.64 -15.82
N PRO A 118 -10.90 -14.03 -17.01
CA PRO A 118 -10.45 -14.71 -18.22
C PRO A 118 -9.05 -15.33 -18.04
N ASP A 119 -8.84 -16.51 -18.62
CA ASP A 119 -7.56 -17.21 -18.47
C ASP A 119 -6.36 -16.41 -18.97
N VAL A 120 -6.53 -15.62 -20.03
CA VAL A 120 -5.48 -14.74 -20.54
C VAL A 120 -5.05 -13.72 -19.45
N VAL A 121 -5.99 -13.14 -18.70
CA VAL A 121 -5.70 -12.21 -17.63
C VAL A 121 -5.01 -12.92 -16.45
N LYS A 122 -5.52 -14.10 -16.06
CA LYS A 122 -4.92 -14.93 -15.00
C LYS A 122 -3.47 -15.30 -15.33
N ASN A 123 -3.22 -15.74 -16.57
CA ASN A 123 -1.88 -16.14 -17.01
C ASN A 123 -0.90 -14.97 -17.02
N GLU A 124 -1.27 -13.82 -17.60
CA GLU A 124 -0.44 -12.63 -17.61
C GLU A 124 -0.11 -12.13 -16.18
N VAL A 125 -1.12 -12.09 -15.32
CA VAL A 125 -0.91 -11.70 -13.91
C VAL A 125 0.01 -12.68 -13.20
N ASN A 126 -0.21 -13.98 -13.39
CA ASN A 126 0.59 -15.03 -12.76
C ASN A 126 2.07 -14.98 -13.16
N GLU A 127 2.37 -14.70 -14.45
CA GLU A 127 3.75 -14.53 -14.91
C GLU A 127 4.45 -13.34 -14.26
N VAL A 128 3.76 -12.19 -14.15
CA VAL A 128 4.33 -10.98 -13.52
C VAL A 128 4.48 -11.19 -12.02
N LEU A 129 3.47 -11.80 -11.38
CA LEU A 129 3.48 -12.11 -9.95
C LEU A 129 4.64 -13.06 -9.60
N GLN A 130 4.90 -14.09 -10.42
CA GLN A 130 6.03 -15.00 -10.18
C GLN A 130 7.36 -14.26 -10.14
N ARG A 131 7.60 -13.35 -11.11
CA ARG A 131 8.82 -12.51 -11.11
C ARG A 131 8.91 -11.66 -9.86
N GLY A 132 7.77 -11.13 -9.36
CA GLY A 132 7.70 -10.38 -8.13
C GLY A 132 8.10 -11.20 -6.92
N ILE A 133 7.56 -12.42 -6.79
CA ILE A 133 7.87 -13.36 -5.71
C ILE A 133 9.36 -13.73 -5.72
N ASP A 134 9.89 -14.09 -6.89
CA ASP A 134 11.32 -14.43 -7.04
C ASP A 134 12.22 -13.26 -6.65
N ALA A 135 11.84 -12.03 -7.05
CA ALA A 135 12.57 -10.83 -6.68
C ALA A 135 12.49 -10.53 -5.18
N MET A 136 11.32 -10.69 -4.55
CA MET A 136 11.17 -10.51 -3.09
C MET A 136 12.03 -11.53 -2.33
N ASN A 137 12.02 -12.80 -2.73
CA ASN A 137 12.86 -13.84 -2.14
C ASN A 137 14.37 -13.57 -2.29
N ALA A 138 14.77 -12.84 -3.34
CA ALA A 138 16.17 -12.47 -3.56
C ALA A 138 16.59 -11.19 -2.81
N LEU A 139 15.66 -10.26 -2.58
CA LEU A 139 15.96 -8.94 -2.03
C LEU A 139 15.73 -8.84 -0.53
N CYS A 140 14.73 -9.57 0.00
CA CYS A 140 14.30 -9.45 1.39
C CYS A 140 15.00 -10.47 2.30
N ARG A 141 15.17 -10.11 3.58
CA ARG A 141 15.80 -10.96 4.61
C ARG A 141 14.81 -11.36 5.70
N PHE A 142 13.89 -10.45 6.08
CA PHE A 142 12.95 -10.61 7.19
C PHE A 142 13.64 -10.97 8.52
N GLU A 143 14.62 -10.13 8.96
CA GLU A 143 15.45 -10.34 10.17
C GLU A 143 15.44 -9.13 11.14
N PRO A 144 14.37 -8.82 11.87
CA PRO A 144 12.98 -9.23 11.69
C PRO A 144 12.24 -8.42 10.63
N TYR A 145 12.82 -7.29 10.15
CA TYR A 145 12.23 -6.43 9.12
C TYR A 145 12.69 -6.82 7.71
N VAL A 146 12.02 -6.30 6.71
CA VAL A 146 12.21 -6.66 5.30
C VAL A 146 13.68 -6.64 4.86
N LEU A 147 14.45 -5.63 5.29
CA LEU A 147 15.86 -5.47 4.88
C LEU A 147 16.88 -5.69 6.00
N GLY A 148 16.46 -6.04 7.21
CA GLY A 148 17.37 -6.30 8.34
C GLY A 148 16.73 -6.04 9.70
N SER A 149 17.50 -5.41 10.62
CA SER A 149 17.10 -5.26 12.03
C SER A 149 16.23 -4.04 12.33
N GLU A 150 16.13 -3.09 11.41
CA GLU A 150 15.40 -1.84 11.62
C GLU A 150 14.22 -1.72 10.66
N ILE A 151 13.09 -1.17 11.16
CA ILE A 151 11.94 -0.86 10.33
C ILE A 151 12.31 0.19 9.29
N THR A 152 11.85 -0.01 8.06
CA THR A 152 12.06 0.95 6.97
C THR A 152 10.74 1.28 6.26
N MET A 153 10.79 2.25 5.34
CA MET A 153 9.67 2.56 4.46
C MET A 153 9.21 1.33 3.66
N ALA A 154 10.13 0.39 3.36
CA ALA A 154 9.79 -0.84 2.65
C ALA A 154 8.83 -1.72 3.45
N ASP A 155 8.98 -1.79 4.78
CA ASP A 155 8.11 -2.56 5.67
C ASP A 155 6.69 -1.99 5.66
N ILE A 156 6.58 -0.68 5.84
CA ILE A 156 5.28 0.00 5.83
C ILE A 156 4.60 -0.17 4.47
N TYR A 157 5.35 0.03 3.38
CA TYR A 157 4.82 -0.06 2.02
C TYR A 157 4.34 -1.48 1.70
N LEU A 158 5.20 -2.47 1.95
CA LEU A 158 4.92 -3.88 1.67
C LEU A 158 3.66 -4.36 2.40
N ARG A 159 3.50 -4.03 3.69
CA ARG A 159 2.36 -4.45 4.50
C ARG A 159 1.01 -4.15 3.83
N TYR A 160 0.85 -2.95 3.31
CA TYR A 160 -0.44 -2.54 2.73
C TYR A 160 -0.63 -2.98 1.28
N VAL A 161 0.42 -3.05 0.47
CA VAL A 161 0.31 -3.59 -0.89
C VAL A 161 0.05 -5.09 -0.87
N LEU A 162 0.60 -5.80 0.12
CA LEU A 162 0.44 -7.24 0.27
C LEU A 162 -1.01 -7.66 0.57
N LYS A 163 -1.77 -6.86 1.33
CA LYS A 163 -3.20 -7.14 1.61
C LYS A 163 -4.01 -7.30 0.33
N VAL A 164 -3.83 -6.38 -0.62
CA VAL A 164 -4.55 -6.39 -1.90
C VAL A 164 -4.01 -7.49 -2.81
N ALA A 165 -2.68 -7.61 -2.91
CA ALA A 165 -2.05 -8.66 -3.72
C ALA A 165 -2.43 -10.06 -3.24
N GLY A 166 -2.35 -10.31 -1.93
CA GLY A 166 -2.69 -11.60 -1.32
C GLY A 166 -4.16 -11.98 -1.51
N MET A 167 -5.09 -11.03 -1.29
CA MET A 167 -6.51 -11.26 -1.52
C MET A 167 -6.80 -11.65 -2.97
N ALA A 168 -6.21 -10.94 -3.94
CA ALA A 168 -6.45 -11.19 -5.34
C ALA A 168 -5.76 -12.48 -5.84
N ALA A 169 -4.52 -12.73 -5.41
CA ALA A 169 -3.78 -13.94 -5.73
C ALA A 169 -4.46 -15.20 -5.18
N SER A 170 -4.84 -15.19 -3.91
CA SER A 170 -5.57 -16.31 -3.28
C SER A 170 -6.93 -16.52 -3.92
N GLY A 171 -7.72 -15.45 -4.10
CA GLY A 171 -9.08 -15.54 -4.58
C GLY A 171 -9.23 -15.92 -6.06
N LYS A 172 -8.23 -15.65 -6.92
CA LYS A 172 -8.34 -15.85 -8.38
C LYS A 172 -7.23 -16.68 -9.02
N LEU A 173 -6.11 -16.88 -8.33
CA LEU A 173 -4.99 -17.70 -8.83
C LEU A 173 -4.72 -18.92 -7.95
N GLY A 174 -5.36 -19.02 -6.76
CA GLY A 174 -5.09 -20.09 -5.79
C GLY A 174 -3.67 -20.03 -5.21
N ARG A 175 -3.05 -18.84 -5.17
CA ARG A 175 -1.69 -18.62 -4.67
C ARG A 175 -1.69 -18.00 -3.28
N ASP A 176 -0.77 -18.44 -2.45
CA ASP A 176 -0.57 -17.93 -1.09
C ASP A 176 0.78 -17.24 -0.95
N LEU A 177 0.77 -15.90 -1.03
CA LEU A 177 1.99 -15.09 -0.94
C LEU A 177 2.69 -15.21 0.42
N MET A 178 1.94 -15.54 1.49
CA MET A 178 2.52 -15.72 2.82
C MET A 178 3.44 -16.93 2.91
N SER A 179 3.15 -17.98 2.14
CA SER A 179 3.98 -19.20 2.07
C SER A 179 5.00 -19.17 0.94
N GLU A 180 4.76 -18.39 -0.12
CA GLU A 180 5.63 -18.35 -1.30
C GLU A 180 6.79 -17.36 -1.17
N ILE A 181 6.69 -16.37 -0.27
CA ILE A 181 7.77 -15.44 0.05
C ILE A 181 8.33 -15.80 1.43
N HIS A 182 9.58 -16.21 1.47
CA HIS A 182 10.22 -16.75 2.69
C HIS A 182 10.30 -15.70 3.79
N GLY A 183 9.82 -16.02 5.00
CA GLY A 183 9.77 -15.11 6.15
C GLY A 183 8.60 -14.12 6.16
N MET A 184 7.77 -14.12 5.12
CA MET A 184 6.66 -13.17 4.99
C MET A 184 5.61 -13.35 6.08
N ALA A 185 5.25 -14.57 6.43
CA ALA A 185 4.19 -14.86 7.39
C ALA A 185 4.55 -14.37 8.80
N GLU A 186 5.78 -14.66 9.26
CA GLU A 186 6.28 -14.23 10.57
C GLU A 186 6.43 -12.71 10.62
N TRP A 187 6.94 -12.10 9.55
CA TRP A 187 7.06 -10.66 9.44
C TRP A 187 5.69 -9.97 9.45
N GLU A 188 4.69 -10.45 8.69
CA GLU A 188 3.35 -9.85 8.69
C GLU A 188 2.68 -9.97 10.06
N ALA A 189 2.82 -11.10 10.75
CA ALA A 189 2.30 -11.28 12.10
C ALA A 189 2.93 -10.28 13.08
N MET A 190 4.24 -10.05 13.00
CA MET A 190 4.94 -9.05 13.81
C MET A 190 4.47 -7.63 13.49
N MET A 191 4.38 -7.27 12.20
CA MET A 191 3.95 -5.94 11.77
C MET A 191 2.50 -5.66 12.16
N ALA A 192 1.62 -6.65 12.07
CA ALA A 192 0.21 -6.55 12.45
C ALA A 192 0.00 -6.32 13.94
N ASP A 193 0.93 -6.77 14.79
CA ASP A 193 0.84 -6.63 16.26
C ASP A 193 1.23 -5.23 16.77
N SER A 194 1.70 -4.31 15.91
CA SER A 194 1.99 -2.93 16.30
C SER A 194 0.71 -2.11 16.57
N ASP A 195 0.75 -1.16 17.51
CA ASP A 195 -0.39 -0.30 17.83
C ASP A 195 -0.88 0.51 16.63
N ILE A 196 0.05 0.98 15.79
CA ILE A 196 -0.27 1.72 14.55
C ILE A 196 -1.01 0.81 13.57
N ALA A 197 -0.51 -0.41 13.37
CA ALA A 197 -1.15 -1.35 12.46
C ALA A 197 -2.56 -1.73 12.94
N ARG A 198 -2.72 -2.07 14.23
CA ARG A 198 -4.03 -2.38 14.82
C ARG A 198 -5.02 -1.22 14.65
N LYS A 199 -4.56 0.02 14.88
CA LYS A 199 -5.41 1.21 14.67
C LYS A 199 -5.86 1.32 13.21
N ILE A 200 -4.94 1.22 12.26
CA ILE A 200 -5.25 1.36 10.82
C ILE A 200 -6.17 0.22 10.36
N ASP A 201 -5.95 -1.00 10.83
CA ASP A 201 -6.78 -2.16 10.50
C ASP A 201 -8.21 -2.00 11.03
N ALA A 202 -8.37 -1.48 12.24
CA ALA A 202 -9.69 -1.15 12.79
C ALA A 202 -10.39 -0.03 11.99
N ASP A 203 -9.67 1.02 11.62
CA ASP A 203 -10.19 2.11 10.77
C ASP A 203 -10.61 1.58 9.39
N GLN A 204 -9.83 0.66 8.80
CA GLN A 204 -10.13 -0.01 7.54
C GLN A 204 -11.41 -0.85 7.64
N GLU A 205 -11.55 -1.65 8.68
CA GLU A 205 -12.73 -2.49 8.93
C GLU A 205 -13.98 -1.61 9.09
N ALA A 206 -13.91 -0.56 9.90
CA ALA A 206 -15.00 0.38 10.12
C ALA A 206 -15.43 1.11 8.82
N ASN A 207 -14.51 1.35 7.90
CA ASN A 207 -14.80 2.00 6.62
C ASN A 207 -15.32 1.03 5.54
N GLY A 208 -15.22 -0.28 5.74
CA GLY A 208 -15.64 -1.31 4.80
C GLY A 208 -17.06 -1.12 4.24
N PRO A 209 -18.10 -0.96 5.07
CA PRO A 209 -19.47 -0.77 4.60
C PRO A 209 -19.65 0.42 3.65
N ALA A 210 -19.00 1.55 3.94
CA ALA A 210 -19.05 2.73 3.08
C ALA A 210 -18.36 2.49 1.72
N PHE A 211 -17.23 1.80 1.72
CA PHE A 211 -16.53 1.40 0.51
C PHE A 211 -17.37 0.46 -0.37
N PHE A 212 -17.94 -0.59 0.20
CA PHE A 212 -18.75 -1.55 -0.57
C PHE A 212 -20.02 -0.92 -1.11
N LYS A 213 -20.63 0.01 -0.39
CA LYS A 213 -21.76 0.78 -0.90
C LYS A 213 -21.35 1.61 -2.13
N MET A 214 -20.29 2.37 -2.04
CA MET A 214 -19.73 3.15 -3.16
C MET A 214 -19.39 2.25 -4.37
N LEU A 215 -18.77 1.08 -4.11
CA LEU A 215 -18.42 0.12 -5.16
C LEU A 215 -19.65 -0.43 -5.89
N GLN A 216 -20.73 -0.73 -5.18
CA GLN A 216 -21.99 -1.19 -5.77
C GLN A 216 -22.64 -0.12 -6.66
N GLU A 217 -22.58 1.15 -6.26
CA GLU A 217 -23.07 2.29 -7.04
C GLU A 217 -22.29 2.44 -8.37
N HIS A 218 -20.98 2.13 -8.38
CA HIS A 218 -20.12 2.24 -9.57
C HIS A 218 -20.08 0.98 -10.46
N LEU A 219 -20.40 -0.19 -9.92
CA LEU A 219 -20.44 -1.46 -10.68
C LEU A 219 -21.83 -1.76 -11.22
N GLY A 220 -22.87 -1.03 -10.79
CA GLY A 220 -24.25 -1.17 -11.22
C GLY A 220 -24.60 -0.39 -12.48
N ASP A 221 -23.70 0.47 -12.96
CA ASP A 221 -23.76 1.19 -14.22
C ASP A 221 -22.84 0.50 -15.27
#